data_38450529e40afd1208add62fcaf9166a
#
_entry.id   38450529e40afd1208add62fcaf9166a
#
_cell.length_a   1.000
_cell.length_b   1.000
_cell.length_c   1.000
_cell.angle_alpha   90.00
_cell.angle_beta   90.00
_cell.angle_gamma   90.00
#
_symmetry.space_group_name_H-M   'P 1'
#
loop_
_entity.id
_entity.type
_entity.pdbx_description
1 polymer ?
#
loop_
_entity_poly.entity_id
_entity_poly.type
_entity_poly.pdbx_seq_one_letter_code
_entity_poly.pdbx_strand_id
1 'polypeptide(L)'
;VEAEAEYNIKRLRNHASLAMWCGNNEIYEGMRYWGWDKKYTDPGIMEGMKQGYDKLFRELLPRKVAELDPDRFYMHGSPYEANWGRPESWKIADSHNWGIWYGQKPFESLDTEIPRFMSEFGFQAFPEMKTIATFASPEDYALESEVMNAHQKATIGNFLIKKTMGLYYKVPEDFDQL
;
A
#
# COMPACT_ATOMS: atom_id res chain seq x y z
N VAL A 1 10.48 17.27 -8.67
CA VAL A 1 9.29 16.48 -9.03
C VAL A 1 8.96 16.63 -10.51
N GLU A 2 8.80 17.87 -11.08
CA GLU A 2 8.36 18.07 -12.48
C GLU A 2 9.30 17.39 -13.48
N ALA A 3 10.61 17.63 -13.42
CA ALA A 3 11.59 17.00 -14.31
C ALA A 3 11.59 15.47 -14.20
N GLU A 4 11.41 14.92 -13.00
CA GLU A 4 11.31 13.49 -12.75
C GLU A 4 10.03 12.90 -13.37
N ALA A 5 8.90 13.58 -13.23
CA ALA A 5 7.64 13.19 -13.86
C ALA A 5 7.77 13.18 -15.38
N GLU A 6 8.31 14.24 -15.99
CA GLU A 6 8.55 14.30 -17.42
C GLU A 6 9.44 13.16 -17.93
N TYR A 7 10.53 12.88 -17.23
CA TYR A 7 11.44 11.79 -17.58
C TYR A 7 10.72 10.44 -17.57
N ASN A 8 9.99 10.15 -16.49
CA ASN A 8 9.32 8.86 -16.35
C ASN A 8 8.14 8.70 -17.32
N ILE A 9 7.35 9.75 -17.56
CA ILE A 9 6.27 9.71 -18.56
C ILE A 9 6.86 9.42 -19.94
N LYS A 10 7.89 10.15 -20.38
CA LYS A 10 8.54 9.92 -21.66
C LYS A 10 9.13 8.52 -21.79
N ARG A 11 9.72 8.01 -20.72
CA ARG A 11 10.33 6.67 -20.67
C ARG A 11 9.30 5.55 -20.76
N LEU A 12 8.13 5.70 -20.12
CA LEU A 12 7.18 4.61 -19.92
C LEU A 12 5.97 4.64 -20.85
N ARG A 13 5.59 5.80 -21.41
CA ARG A 13 4.36 5.97 -22.18
C ARG A 13 4.18 5.02 -23.36
N ASN A 14 5.28 4.51 -23.93
CA ASN A 14 5.23 3.62 -25.09
C ASN A 14 5.06 2.14 -24.73
N HIS A 15 5.00 1.79 -23.44
CA HIS A 15 4.76 0.43 -23.02
C HIS A 15 3.25 0.08 -23.09
N ALA A 16 2.90 -0.94 -23.86
CA ALA A 16 1.52 -1.38 -24.05
C ALA A 16 0.85 -1.86 -22.73
N SER A 17 1.65 -2.33 -21.77
CA SER A 17 1.17 -2.77 -20.45
C SER A 17 0.82 -1.63 -19.49
N LEU A 18 1.21 -0.38 -19.79
CA LEU A 18 0.87 0.77 -18.96
C LEU A 18 -0.58 1.15 -19.18
N ALA A 19 -1.44 0.88 -18.19
CA ALA A 19 -2.87 1.14 -18.28
C ALA A 19 -3.24 2.59 -17.92
N MET A 20 -2.59 3.15 -16.88
CA MET A 20 -2.94 4.47 -16.36
C MET A 20 -1.78 5.05 -15.56
N TRP A 21 -1.84 6.34 -15.29
CA TRP A 21 -0.95 7.05 -14.37
C TRP A 21 -1.64 7.31 -13.03
N CYS A 22 -0.90 7.15 -11.93
CA CYS A 22 -1.37 7.43 -10.59
C CYS A 22 -0.40 8.37 -9.88
N GLY A 23 -0.93 9.40 -9.21
CA GLY A 23 -0.13 10.47 -8.61
C GLY A 23 0.59 10.06 -7.34
N ASN A 24 -0.09 9.32 -6.46
CA ASN A 24 0.48 8.88 -5.18
C ASN A 24 -0.25 7.67 -4.61
N ASN A 25 0.35 7.08 -3.57
CA ASN A 25 -0.24 6.02 -2.77
C ASN A 25 -0.71 6.56 -1.41
N GLU A 26 -2.00 6.45 -1.14
CA GLU A 26 -2.67 6.64 0.17
C GLU A 26 -2.49 7.99 0.88
N ILE A 27 -1.87 9.02 0.27
CA ILE A 27 -1.70 10.33 0.93
C ILE A 27 -3.07 10.95 1.26
N TYR A 28 -4.03 10.85 0.34
CA TYR A 28 -5.39 11.39 0.56
C TYR A 28 -6.13 10.59 1.64
N GLU A 29 -5.95 9.27 1.69
CA GLU A 29 -6.40 8.40 2.77
C GLU A 29 -5.81 8.84 4.12
N GLY A 30 -4.50 9.04 4.18
CA GLY A 30 -3.80 9.46 5.39
C GLY A 30 -4.28 10.80 5.92
N MET A 31 -4.46 11.80 5.04
CA MET A 31 -4.97 13.11 5.44
C MET A 31 -6.40 13.07 6.00
N ARG A 32 -7.23 12.11 5.57
CA ARG A 32 -8.63 12.02 5.99
C ARG A 32 -8.87 11.11 7.18
N TYR A 33 -8.13 10.02 7.30
CA TYR A 33 -8.52 8.92 8.19
C TYR A 33 -7.42 8.41 9.13
N TRP A 34 -6.14 8.76 8.92
CA TRP A 34 -5.08 8.25 9.78
C TRP A 34 -4.75 9.17 10.96
N GLY A 35 -5.59 10.17 11.22
CA GLY A 35 -5.43 11.05 12.36
C GLY A 35 -4.21 11.97 12.27
N TRP A 36 -3.79 12.33 11.06
CA TRP A 36 -2.67 13.27 10.88
C TRP A 36 -2.98 14.64 11.45
N ASP A 37 -4.24 15.07 11.46
CA ASP A 37 -4.73 16.26 12.13
C ASP A 37 -4.48 16.27 13.64
N LYS A 38 -4.50 15.09 14.26
CA LYS A 38 -4.17 14.92 15.68
C LYS A 38 -2.66 14.81 15.93
N LYS A 39 -1.93 14.25 14.97
CA LYS A 39 -0.46 14.11 15.02
C LYS A 39 0.24 15.44 14.78
N TYR A 40 -0.22 16.22 13.81
CA TYR A 40 0.33 17.53 13.44
C TYR A 40 -0.59 18.62 13.99
N THR A 41 -0.33 19.03 15.24
CA THR A 41 -1.16 19.98 15.98
C THR A 41 -1.10 21.43 15.51
N ASP A 42 -0.06 21.78 14.71
CA ASP A 42 0.00 23.08 14.03
C ASP A 42 -0.95 23.07 12.82
N PRO A 43 -2.00 23.91 12.81
CA PRO A 43 -2.97 23.98 11.71
C PRO A 43 -2.33 24.31 10.35
N GLY A 44 -1.21 25.05 10.35
CA GLY A 44 -0.49 25.41 9.13
C GLY A 44 0.12 24.20 8.42
N ILE A 45 0.49 23.15 9.15
CA ILE A 45 1.05 21.92 8.56
C ILE A 45 -0.01 21.19 7.74
N MET A 46 -1.20 20.98 8.30
CA MET A 46 -2.28 20.29 7.59
C MET A 46 -2.78 21.07 6.38
N GLU A 47 -2.88 22.39 6.51
CA GLU A 47 -3.24 23.26 5.39
C GLU A 47 -2.17 23.23 4.29
N GLY A 48 -0.88 23.32 4.65
CA GLY A 48 0.23 23.19 3.71
C GLY A 48 0.25 21.84 3.00
N MET A 49 -0.07 20.73 3.71
CA MET A 49 -0.20 19.41 3.10
C MET A 49 -1.32 19.35 2.05
N LYS A 50 -2.50 19.92 2.34
CA LYS A 50 -3.63 19.97 1.39
C LYS A 50 -3.28 20.80 0.15
N GLN A 51 -2.74 22.00 0.34
CA GLN A 51 -2.30 22.86 -0.76
C GLN A 51 -1.21 22.22 -1.60
N GLY A 52 -0.23 21.58 -0.95
CA GLY A 52 0.83 20.81 -1.61
C GLY A 52 0.28 19.62 -2.40
N TYR A 53 -0.69 18.92 -1.84
CA TYR A 53 -1.38 17.81 -2.51
C TYR A 53 -2.08 18.28 -3.78
N ASP A 54 -2.90 19.33 -3.68
CA ASP A 54 -3.66 19.85 -4.83
C ASP A 54 -2.72 20.36 -5.93
N LYS A 55 -1.73 21.18 -5.55
CA LYS A 55 -0.74 21.70 -6.50
C LYS A 55 0.05 20.60 -7.22
N LEU A 56 0.42 19.53 -6.51
CA LEU A 56 1.23 18.46 -7.08
C LEU A 56 0.38 17.45 -7.84
N PHE A 57 -0.63 16.86 -7.17
CA PHE A 57 -1.34 15.69 -7.69
C PHE A 57 -2.60 16.05 -8.48
N ARG A 58 -3.16 17.25 -8.32
CA ARG A 58 -4.35 17.68 -9.06
C ARG A 58 -4.08 18.74 -10.14
N GLU A 59 -2.91 19.39 -10.11
CA GLU A 59 -2.58 20.42 -11.10
C GLU A 59 -1.33 20.04 -11.91
N LEU A 60 -0.16 19.88 -11.28
CA LEU A 60 1.10 19.70 -11.98
C LEU A 60 1.18 18.35 -12.71
N LEU A 61 0.95 17.24 -12.02
CA LEU A 61 1.11 15.91 -12.63
C LEU A 61 0.07 15.63 -13.72
N PRO A 62 -1.26 15.92 -13.54
CA PRO A 62 -2.21 15.72 -14.64
C PRO A 62 -1.91 16.60 -15.85
N ARG A 63 -1.43 17.83 -15.66
CA ARG A 63 -0.98 18.69 -16.75
C ARG A 63 0.18 18.04 -17.52
N LYS A 64 1.18 17.49 -16.81
CA LYS A 64 2.32 16.82 -17.45
C LYS A 64 1.90 15.53 -18.18
N VAL A 65 0.97 14.78 -17.64
CA VAL A 65 0.40 13.62 -18.33
C VAL A 65 -0.34 14.07 -19.59
N ALA A 66 -1.19 15.07 -19.51
CA ALA A 66 -1.92 15.60 -20.66
C ALA A 66 -0.98 16.15 -21.78
N GLU A 67 0.15 16.74 -21.39
CA GLU A 67 1.16 17.23 -22.35
C GLU A 67 1.93 16.09 -23.04
N LEU A 68 2.23 15.00 -22.33
CA LEU A 68 3.22 13.99 -22.75
C LEU A 68 2.62 12.62 -23.10
N ASP A 69 1.43 12.29 -22.58
CA ASP A 69 0.72 11.03 -22.80
C ASP A 69 -0.82 11.26 -22.72
N PRO A 70 -1.39 12.09 -23.63
CA PRO A 70 -2.74 12.63 -23.53
C PRO A 70 -3.85 11.57 -23.59
N ASP A 71 -3.59 10.44 -24.20
CA ASP A 71 -4.57 9.37 -24.39
C ASP A 71 -4.68 8.44 -23.16
N ARG A 72 -3.82 8.65 -22.15
CA ARG A 72 -3.79 7.79 -20.98
C ARG A 72 -4.42 8.44 -19.77
N PHE A 73 -5.28 7.66 -19.10
CA PHE A 73 -5.98 8.13 -17.91
C PHE A 73 -5.01 8.44 -16.76
N TYR A 74 -5.34 9.49 -16.00
CA TYR A 74 -4.63 9.86 -14.78
C TYR A 74 -5.56 9.90 -13.57
N MET A 75 -5.12 9.31 -12.45
CA MET A 75 -5.74 9.47 -11.13
C MET A 75 -4.80 10.26 -10.21
N HIS A 76 -5.36 11.17 -9.41
CA HIS A 76 -4.54 11.96 -8.47
C HIS A 76 -3.98 11.14 -7.32
N GLY A 77 -4.59 10.00 -6.97
CA GLY A 77 -4.15 9.10 -5.90
C GLY A 77 -4.76 7.70 -6.03
N SER A 78 -4.15 6.73 -5.39
CA SER A 78 -4.67 5.38 -5.18
C SER A 78 -4.74 5.12 -3.66
N PRO A 79 -5.90 4.76 -3.10
CA PRO A 79 -7.22 4.74 -3.73
C PRO A 79 -7.72 6.16 -4.05
N TYR A 80 -8.49 6.28 -5.14
CA TYR A 80 -8.90 7.58 -5.69
C TYR A 80 -9.65 8.47 -4.69
N GLU A 81 -10.65 7.93 -3.99
CA GLU A 81 -11.51 8.65 -3.04
C GLU A 81 -11.24 8.26 -1.58
N ALA A 82 -9.98 8.04 -1.23
CA ALA A 82 -9.62 7.56 0.11
C ALA A 82 -10.43 6.31 0.49
N ASN A 83 -10.43 5.31 -0.38
CA ASN A 83 -11.21 4.09 -0.24
C ASN A 83 -10.36 2.91 0.26
N TRP A 84 -10.01 2.95 1.53
CA TRP A 84 -9.32 1.84 2.18
C TRP A 84 -10.37 0.84 2.75
N GLY A 85 -10.97 0.04 1.83
CA GLY A 85 -11.97 -0.98 2.17
C GLY A 85 -13.34 -0.46 2.63
N ARG A 86 -13.73 0.78 2.25
CA ARG A 86 -15.04 1.35 2.59
C ARG A 86 -16.09 1.00 1.54
N PRO A 87 -17.16 0.26 1.91
CA PRO A 87 -18.16 -0.23 0.97
C PRO A 87 -18.86 0.85 0.14
N GLU A 88 -19.05 2.03 0.70
CA GLU A 88 -19.68 3.18 0.02
C GLU A 88 -18.89 3.67 -1.20
N SER A 89 -17.58 3.44 -1.21
CA SER A 89 -16.67 3.86 -2.28
C SER A 89 -16.33 2.74 -3.27
N TRP A 90 -16.80 1.50 -3.07
CA TRP A 90 -16.41 0.34 -3.91
C TRP A 90 -16.80 0.46 -5.38
N LYS A 91 -17.73 1.36 -5.72
CA LYS A 91 -18.15 1.60 -7.10
C LYS A 91 -17.37 2.73 -7.79
N ILE A 92 -16.46 3.38 -7.08
CA ILE A 92 -15.70 4.53 -7.54
C ILE A 92 -14.24 4.13 -7.70
N ALA A 93 -13.73 4.19 -8.93
CA ALA A 93 -12.34 3.94 -9.28
C ALA A 93 -11.75 2.67 -8.62
N ASP A 94 -10.77 2.81 -7.74
CA ASP A 94 -10.08 1.72 -7.08
C ASP A 94 -10.26 1.70 -5.55
N SER A 95 -9.90 0.57 -4.94
CA SER A 95 -9.96 0.36 -3.50
C SER A 95 -8.72 -0.36 -3.01
N HIS A 96 -8.23 0.03 -1.83
CA HIS A 96 -7.26 -0.73 -1.06
C HIS A 96 -7.98 -1.48 0.06
N ASN A 97 -7.79 -2.79 0.15
CA ASN A 97 -8.42 -3.61 1.19
C ASN A 97 -7.38 -4.40 1.98
N TRP A 98 -6.98 -3.87 3.12
CA TRP A 98 -6.10 -4.51 4.10
C TRP A 98 -6.87 -5.20 5.23
N GLY A 99 -8.14 -5.50 5.01
CA GLY A 99 -9.01 -6.14 5.98
C GLY A 99 -8.48 -7.47 6.49
N ILE A 100 -7.93 -8.31 5.62
CA ILE A 100 -7.33 -9.60 5.98
C ILE A 100 -5.96 -9.48 6.66
N TRP A 101 -5.34 -8.31 6.64
CA TRP A 101 -4.08 -8.03 7.31
C TRP A 101 -4.30 -7.17 8.56
N TYR A 102 -4.28 -5.85 8.46
CA TYR A 102 -4.46 -4.97 9.61
C TYR A 102 -5.85 -5.06 10.25
N GLY A 103 -6.88 -5.33 9.45
CA GLY A 103 -8.25 -5.52 9.93
C GLY A 103 -8.50 -6.87 10.60
N GLN A 104 -7.56 -7.81 10.51
CA GLN A 104 -7.60 -9.15 11.11
C GLN A 104 -8.88 -9.95 10.76
N LYS A 105 -9.47 -9.67 9.60
CA LYS A 105 -10.59 -10.41 9.05
C LYS A 105 -10.15 -11.77 8.54
N PRO A 106 -11.01 -12.78 8.54
CA PRO A 106 -10.74 -14.06 7.89
C PRO A 106 -10.63 -13.88 6.36
N PHE A 107 -9.93 -14.79 5.67
CA PHE A 107 -9.78 -14.72 4.21
C PHE A 107 -11.13 -14.77 3.47
N GLU A 108 -12.13 -15.45 4.03
CA GLU A 108 -13.48 -15.57 3.51
C GLU A 108 -14.21 -14.21 3.37
N SER A 109 -13.74 -13.19 4.06
CA SER A 109 -14.27 -11.83 3.90
C SER A 109 -14.11 -11.31 2.48
N LEU A 110 -13.09 -11.77 1.75
CA LEU A 110 -12.86 -11.40 0.34
C LEU A 110 -13.94 -11.94 -0.61
N ASP A 111 -14.71 -12.98 -0.23
CA ASP A 111 -15.80 -13.51 -1.04
C ASP A 111 -16.97 -12.50 -1.17
N THR A 112 -17.09 -11.59 -0.22
CA THR A 112 -18.18 -10.59 -0.17
C THR A 112 -17.70 -9.16 -0.34
N GLU A 113 -16.44 -8.88 -0.09
CA GLU A 113 -15.82 -7.55 -0.20
C GLU A 113 -15.26 -7.34 -1.60
N ILE A 114 -16.13 -7.17 -2.59
CA ILE A 114 -15.78 -7.10 -4.02
C ILE A 114 -15.95 -5.66 -4.54
N PRO A 115 -14.92 -4.81 -4.47
CA PRO A 115 -14.96 -3.48 -5.07
C PRO A 115 -14.85 -3.57 -6.61
N ARG A 116 -15.12 -2.45 -7.28
CA ARG A 116 -14.98 -2.35 -8.74
C ARG A 116 -13.59 -2.71 -9.24
N PHE A 117 -12.56 -2.26 -8.53
CA PHE A 117 -11.16 -2.57 -8.80
C PHE A 117 -10.38 -2.55 -7.48
N MET A 118 -9.91 -3.70 -7.05
CA MET A 118 -9.08 -3.83 -5.85
C MET A 118 -7.61 -3.72 -6.28
N SER A 119 -7.06 -2.52 -6.18
CA SER A 119 -5.68 -2.20 -6.60
C SER A 119 -4.64 -2.64 -5.58
N GLU A 120 -5.02 -2.71 -4.31
CA GLU A 120 -4.20 -3.26 -3.24
C GLU A 120 -5.01 -4.15 -2.30
N PHE A 121 -4.48 -5.31 -2.01
CA PHE A 121 -4.91 -6.20 -0.94
C PHE A 121 -3.80 -7.21 -0.67
N GLY A 122 -3.89 -7.93 0.43
CA GLY A 122 -2.96 -9.01 0.62
C GLY A 122 -2.66 -9.36 2.07
N PHE A 123 -1.77 -10.32 2.19
CA PHE A 123 -1.26 -10.86 3.43
C PHE A 123 0.26 -10.98 3.31
N GLN A 124 0.99 -10.57 4.34
CA GLN A 124 2.45 -10.65 4.32
C GLN A 124 2.91 -12.11 4.42
N ALA A 125 3.88 -12.48 3.61
CA ALA A 125 4.58 -13.75 3.69
C ALA A 125 6.07 -13.53 3.93
N PHE A 126 6.74 -14.55 4.47
CA PHE A 126 8.19 -14.54 4.55
C PHE A 126 8.82 -14.85 3.20
N PRO A 127 10.04 -14.34 2.93
CA PRO A 127 10.81 -14.80 1.79
C PRO A 127 11.26 -16.26 2.00
N GLU A 128 11.64 -16.92 0.92
CA GLU A 128 12.22 -18.27 1.00
C GLU A 128 13.48 -18.31 1.87
N MET A 129 13.74 -19.47 2.50
CA MET A 129 14.88 -19.67 3.38
C MET A 129 16.23 -19.28 2.76
N LYS A 130 16.42 -19.52 1.45
CA LYS A 130 17.63 -19.07 0.75
C LYS A 130 17.85 -17.55 0.78
N THR A 131 16.76 -16.76 0.83
CA THR A 131 16.82 -15.31 0.96
C THR A 131 17.09 -14.94 2.42
N ILE A 132 16.43 -15.59 3.38
CA ILE A 132 16.67 -15.38 4.81
C ILE A 132 18.14 -15.65 5.16
N ALA A 133 18.72 -16.73 4.65
CA ALA A 133 20.12 -17.08 4.84
C ALA A 133 21.12 -16.05 4.29
N THR A 134 20.70 -15.06 3.52
CA THR A 134 21.59 -13.96 3.07
C THR A 134 21.77 -12.87 4.13
N PHE A 135 20.90 -12.79 5.14
CA PHE A 135 20.93 -11.74 6.15
C PHE A 135 20.79 -12.25 7.60
N ALA A 136 20.48 -13.53 7.80
CA ALA A 136 20.32 -14.18 9.09
C ALA A 136 21.15 -15.46 9.14
N SER A 137 21.68 -15.79 10.30
CA SER A 137 22.37 -17.06 10.57
C SER A 137 21.42 -18.06 11.25
N PRO A 138 21.74 -19.36 11.30
CA PRO A 138 20.84 -20.37 11.85
C PRO A 138 20.36 -20.12 13.28
N GLU A 139 21.15 -19.47 14.12
CA GLU A 139 20.75 -19.01 15.45
C GLU A 139 19.69 -17.95 15.48
N ASP A 140 19.48 -17.23 14.36
CA ASP A 140 18.48 -16.19 14.19
C ASP A 140 17.16 -16.70 13.58
N TYR A 141 17.07 -18.00 13.25
CA TYR A 141 15.89 -18.58 12.63
C TYR A 141 14.77 -18.78 13.64
N ALA A 142 14.21 -17.64 14.06
CA ALA A 142 13.00 -17.54 14.87
C ALA A 142 12.29 -16.22 14.57
N LEU A 143 10.96 -16.25 14.55
CA LEU A 143 10.15 -15.04 14.22
C LEU A 143 10.45 -13.85 15.12
N GLU A 144 10.74 -14.12 16.39
CA GLU A 144 11.00 -13.12 17.41
C GLU A 144 12.49 -12.80 17.59
N SER A 145 13.38 -13.38 16.77
CA SER A 145 14.81 -13.02 16.82
C SER A 145 15.02 -11.53 16.52
N GLU A 146 16.10 -10.98 17.03
CA GLU A 146 16.44 -9.57 16.79
C GLU A 146 16.59 -9.27 15.30
N VAL A 147 17.25 -10.17 14.55
CA VAL A 147 17.47 -10.04 13.11
C VAL A 147 16.14 -10.08 12.35
N MET A 148 15.25 -11.04 12.63
CA MET A 148 13.95 -11.12 11.96
C MET A 148 13.05 -9.94 12.30
N ASN A 149 13.06 -9.48 13.56
CA ASN A 149 12.33 -8.27 13.96
C ASN A 149 12.88 -7.01 13.28
N ALA A 150 14.20 -6.88 13.09
CA ALA A 150 14.81 -5.78 12.37
C ALA A 150 14.39 -5.73 10.90
N HIS A 151 14.06 -6.87 10.29
CA HIS A 151 13.58 -6.98 8.91
C HIS A 151 12.06 -6.87 8.80
N GLN A 152 11.30 -6.98 9.89
CA GLN A 152 9.85 -6.79 9.92
C GLN A 152 9.51 -5.29 9.97
N LYS A 153 8.92 -4.75 8.89
CA LYS A 153 8.56 -3.33 8.80
C LYS A 153 7.07 -3.05 9.07
N ALA A 154 6.22 -4.07 9.07
CA ALA A 154 4.86 -3.94 9.57
C ALA A 154 4.86 -4.06 11.10
N THR A 155 4.34 -3.07 11.81
CA THR A 155 4.47 -2.92 13.28
C THR A 155 4.04 -4.15 14.10
N ILE A 156 3.03 -4.90 13.62
CA ILE A 156 2.50 -6.11 14.28
C ILE A 156 2.58 -7.34 13.37
N GLY A 157 3.48 -7.30 12.35
CA GLY A 157 3.50 -8.28 11.26
C GLY A 157 3.70 -9.72 11.72
N ASN A 158 4.72 -9.99 12.53
CA ASN A 158 5.00 -11.36 13.00
C ASN A 158 3.84 -11.93 13.85
N PHE A 159 3.23 -11.09 14.69
CA PHE A 159 2.03 -11.47 15.43
C PHE A 159 0.86 -11.83 14.51
N LEU A 160 0.60 -11.00 13.48
CA LEU A 160 -0.49 -11.25 12.52
C LEU A 160 -0.28 -12.53 11.72
N ILE A 161 0.94 -12.80 11.28
CA ILE A 161 1.27 -14.03 10.56
C ILE A 161 0.93 -15.24 11.42
N LYS A 162 1.45 -15.33 12.66
CA LYS A 162 1.17 -16.45 13.57
C LYS A 162 -0.32 -16.59 13.88
N LYS A 163 -0.98 -15.46 14.20
CA LYS A 163 -2.41 -15.46 14.55
C LYS A 163 -3.26 -15.99 13.41
N THR A 164 -3.06 -15.46 12.21
CA THR A 164 -3.88 -15.84 11.04
C THR A 164 -3.55 -17.27 10.60
N MET A 165 -2.28 -17.66 10.60
CA MET A 165 -1.89 -19.06 10.35
C MET A 165 -2.63 -20.02 11.27
N GLY A 166 -2.72 -19.72 12.56
CA GLY A 166 -3.41 -20.55 13.56
C GLY A 166 -4.92 -20.68 13.35
N LEU A 167 -5.55 -19.84 12.50
CA LEU A 167 -6.96 -20.01 12.12
C LEU A 167 -7.17 -21.12 11.08
N TYR A 168 -6.17 -21.37 10.24
CA TYR A 168 -6.28 -22.28 9.08
C TYR A 168 -5.39 -23.49 9.16
N TYR A 169 -4.27 -23.40 9.91
CA TYR A 169 -3.23 -24.44 9.98
C TYR A 169 -2.73 -24.60 11.41
N LYS A 170 -2.08 -25.74 11.68
CA LYS A 170 -1.24 -25.89 12.86
C LYS A 170 0.01 -25.03 12.68
N VAL A 171 0.21 -24.06 13.58
CA VAL A 171 1.43 -23.24 13.55
C VAL A 171 2.64 -24.14 13.81
N PRO A 172 3.63 -24.20 12.90
CA PRO A 172 4.83 -24.99 13.09
C PRO A 172 5.68 -24.49 14.28
N GLU A 173 6.38 -25.40 14.93
CA GLU A 173 7.40 -25.07 15.94
C GLU A 173 8.76 -24.81 15.29
N ASP A 174 8.99 -25.42 14.13
CA ASP A 174 10.21 -25.31 13.34
C ASP A 174 10.10 -24.13 12.36
N PHE A 175 11.09 -23.26 12.38
CA PHE A 175 11.14 -22.08 11.52
C PHE A 175 11.14 -22.41 10.03
N ASP A 176 11.82 -23.52 9.64
CA ASP A 176 11.90 -23.96 8.24
C ASP A 176 10.54 -24.41 7.67
N GLN A 177 9.57 -24.69 8.54
CA GLN A 177 8.22 -25.11 8.17
C GLN A 177 7.20 -23.97 8.18
N LEU A 178 7.61 -22.80 8.61
CA LEU A 178 6.76 -21.63 8.76
C LEU A 178 6.61 -20.89 7.43
#